data_9d4cd89c86dd476461f2875412fee256
#
_entry.id   9d4cd89c86dd476461f2875412fee256
#
_cell.length_a   1.000
_cell.length_b   1.000
_cell.length_c   1.000
_cell.angle_alpha   90.00
_cell.angle_beta   90.00
_cell.angle_gamma   90.00
#
_symmetry.space_group_name_H-M   'P 1'
#
loop_
_entity.id
_entity.type
_entity.pdbx_description
1 polymer ?
#
loop_
_entity_poly.entity_id
_entity_poly.type
_entity_poly.pdbx_seq_one_letter_code
_entity_poly.pdbx_strand_id
1 'polypeptide(L)'
;IGRLVFTISKEGKPVYGEKFMYEIQAFEELFILHPEQDVDLCVMPINPVVKDAQIKYNKTLFYISLGESIIAHKEQLEGLNALEDIIMIGYPNGLWDAENNLPIIRKGITAVHPKFDYNGKTDIVMDIASFPGSSGSPVCIYNQGSYSKGNDITIGTRLMFLGILYAGPQQTVIGEIATKVVPTSVIPVPVSNVMMNLGYAVKSERLLDFKPIIKSKLIENTSVEQLLK
;
A
#
# COMPACT_ATOMS: atom_id res chain seq x y z
N ILE A 1 20.05 6.76 -1.26
CA ILE A 1 19.53 7.46 -0.06
C ILE A 1 18.01 7.47 -0.16
N GLY A 2 17.33 6.91 0.85
CA GLY A 2 15.89 7.01 1.02
C GLY A 2 15.51 8.15 1.97
N ARG A 3 14.27 8.63 1.84
CA ARG A 3 13.72 9.67 2.73
C ARG A 3 12.36 9.25 3.24
N LEU A 4 12.18 9.36 4.55
CA LEU A 4 10.89 9.19 5.21
C LEU A 4 10.48 10.52 5.81
N VAL A 5 9.24 10.93 5.58
CA VAL A 5 8.70 12.18 6.11
C VAL A 5 7.57 11.86 7.08
N PHE A 6 7.74 12.23 8.33
CA PHE A 6 6.76 12.03 9.38
C PHE A 6 6.17 13.35 9.87
N THR A 7 4.93 13.32 10.27
CA THR A 7 4.31 14.39 11.06
C THR A 7 4.82 14.28 12.49
N ILE A 8 5.09 15.42 13.14
CA ILE A 8 5.48 15.47 14.54
C ILE A 8 4.27 15.18 15.44
N SER A 9 4.52 14.47 16.54
CA SER A 9 3.53 14.23 17.57
C SER A 9 3.78 15.10 18.79
N LYS A 10 2.72 15.75 19.30
CA LYS A 10 2.71 16.40 20.62
C LYS A 10 1.54 15.83 21.42
N GLU A 11 1.82 15.32 22.60
CA GLU A 11 0.83 14.69 23.48
C GLU A 11 0.01 13.58 22.80
N GLY A 12 0.66 12.79 21.92
CA GLY A 12 0.03 11.70 21.17
C GLY A 12 -0.86 12.14 20.00
N LYS A 13 -0.89 13.45 19.67
CA LYS A 13 -1.68 14.00 18.56
C LYS A 13 -0.78 14.51 17.44
N PRO A 14 -1.22 14.47 16.17
CA PRO A 14 -0.45 15.04 15.07
C PRO A 14 -0.41 16.58 15.16
N VAL A 15 0.73 17.16 14.87
CA VAL A 15 0.87 18.60 14.67
C VAL A 15 0.99 18.83 13.17
N TYR A 16 -0.15 19.12 12.53
CA TYR A 16 -0.18 19.34 11.09
C TYR A 16 0.71 20.55 10.70
N GLY A 17 1.41 20.42 9.59
CA GLY A 17 2.41 21.41 9.14
C GLY A 17 3.80 21.23 9.77
N GLU A 18 3.94 20.59 10.94
CA GLU A 18 5.25 20.24 11.50
C GLU A 18 5.71 18.87 11.01
N LYS A 19 6.80 18.85 10.24
CA LYS A 19 7.34 17.62 9.61
C LYS A 19 8.75 17.36 10.08
N PHE A 20 9.10 16.08 10.13
CA PHE A 20 10.45 15.60 10.34
C PHE A 20 10.86 14.71 9.18
N MET A 21 11.91 15.08 8.48
CA MET A 21 12.50 14.30 7.39
C MET A 21 13.66 13.48 7.94
N TYR A 22 13.57 12.17 7.77
CA TYR A 22 14.62 11.24 8.15
C TYR A 22 15.27 10.66 6.89
N GLU A 23 16.57 10.90 6.72
CA GLU A 23 17.34 10.37 5.61
C GLU A 23 18.01 9.06 6.01
N ILE A 24 17.93 8.06 5.15
CA ILE A 24 18.47 6.72 5.37
C ILE A 24 19.46 6.40 4.25
N GLN A 25 20.71 6.13 4.63
CA GLN A 25 21.70 5.56 3.72
C GLN A 25 21.36 4.08 3.48
N ALA A 26 21.70 3.56 2.29
CA ALA A 26 21.42 2.17 1.93
C ALA A 26 19.96 1.74 2.19
N PHE A 27 19.01 2.62 1.86
CA PHE A 27 17.57 2.48 2.15
C PHE A 27 17.01 1.12 1.69
N GLU A 28 17.47 0.64 0.54
CA GLU A 28 17.01 -0.63 -0.07
C GLU A 28 17.39 -1.85 0.77
N GLU A 29 18.47 -1.78 1.55
CA GLU A 29 18.93 -2.89 2.41
C GLU A 29 18.04 -3.10 3.65
N LEU A 30 17.18 -2.15 3.97
CA LEU A 30 16.28 -2.24 5.12
C LEU A 30 15.03 -3.09 4.83
N PHE A 31 14.77 -3.36 3.57
CA PHE A 31 13.59 -4.12 3.19
C PHE A 31 13.82 -5.62 3.35
N ILE A 32 12.84 -6.27 3.92
CA ILE A 32 12.73 -7.72 3.98
C ILE A 32 11.74 -8.11 2.89
N LEU A 33 12.21 -8.81 1.87
CA LEU A 33 11.38 -9.29 0.78
C LEU A 33 10.53 -10.47 1.24
N HIS A 34 9.40 -10.66 0.58
CA HIS A 34 8.53 -11.81 0.84
C HIS A 34 9.29 -13.13 0.55
N PRO A 35 9.09 -14.19 1.36
CA PRO A 35 9.80 -15.47 1.16
C PRO A 35 9.43 -16.17 -0.16
N GLU A 36 8.23 -15.97 -0.67
CA GLU A 36 7.81 -16.45 -1.98
C GLU A 36 8.10 -15.38 -3.04
N GLN A 37 8.85 -15.75 -4.09
CA GLN A 37 9.36 -14.81 -5.10
C GLN A 37 8.27 -14.21 -6.00
N ASP A 38 7.13 -14.87 -6.13
CA ASP A 38 6.00 -14.43 -6.95
C ASP A 38 5.02 -13.52 -6.19
N VAL A 39 5.28 -13.26 -4.91
CA VAL A 39 4.50 -12.34 -4.07
C VAL A 39 5.22 -11.00 -3.97
N ASP A 40 4.69 -9.99 -4.63
CA ASP A 40 5.28 -8.63 -4.67
C ASP A 40 4.99 -7.87 -3.37
N LEU A 41 5.60 -8.29 -2.28
CA LEU A 41 5.54 -7.65 -0.97
C LEU A 41 6.94 -7.52 -0.36
N CYS A 42 7.13 -6.43 0.37
CA CYS A 42 8.25 -6.25 1.27
C CYS A 42 7.82 -5.48 2.52
N VAL A 43 8.58 -5.63 3.58
CA VAL A 43 8.38 -4.90 4.84
C VAL A 43 9.66 -4.24 5.29
N MET A 44 9.55 -3.09 5.93
CA MET A 44 10.67 -2.39 6.56
C MET A 44 10.32 -2.10 8.03
N PRO A 45 11.17 -2.51 8.98
CA PRO A 45 10.98 -2.16 10.38
C PRO A 45 11.15 -0.66 10.61
N ILE A 46 10.14 0.03 11.14
CA ILE A 46 10.22 1.47 11.41
C ILE A 46 10.67 1.81 12.83
N ASN A 47 10.65 0.85 13.75
CA ASN A 47 11.04 1.09 15.15
C ASN A 47 12.45 1.69 15.31
N PRO A 48 13.47 1.26 14.54
CA PRO A 48 14.79 1.90 14.61
C PRO A 48 14.73 3.40 14.26
N VAL A 49 13.96 3.76 13.23
CA VAL A 49 13.77 5.16 12.81
C VAL A 49 13.06 5.98 13.90
N VAL A 50 12.00 5.41 14.50
CA VAL A 50 11.25 6.05 15.57
C VAL A 50 12.13 6.30 16.81
N LYS A 51 12.92 5.29 17.21
CA LYS A 51 13.87 5.42 18.34
C LYS A 51 14.96 6.46 18.06
N ASP A 52 15.52 6.43 16.86
CA ASP A 52 16.58 7.34 16.45
C ASP A 52 16.09 8.78 16.40
N ALA A 53 14.90 9.02 15.86
CA ALA A 53 14.25 10.32 15.87
C ALA A 53 14.09 10.88 17.30
N GLN A 54 13.69 10.02 18.23
CA GLN A 54 13.53 10.42 19.64
C GLN A 54 14.87 10.69 20.31
N ILE A 55 15.86 9.79 20.14
CA ILE A 55 17.14 9.85 20.88
C ILE A 55 18.05 10.93 20.31
N LYS A 56 18.25 10.98 18.98
CA LYS A 56 19.22 11.90 18.35
C LYS A 56 18.66 13.29 18.09
N TYR A 57 17.35 13.37 17.79
CA TYR A 57 16.74 14.61 17.33
C TYR A 57 15.70 15.17 18.31
N ASN A 58 15.41 14.46 19.40
CA ASN A 58 14.35 14.80 20.36
C ASN A 58 13.01 15.07 19.67
N LYS A 59 12.67 14.21 18.67
CA LYS A 59 11.43 14.29 17.89
C LYS A 59 10.56 13.07 18.14
N THR A 60 9.32 13.30 18.58
CA THR A 60 8.30 12.24 18.66
C THR A 60 7.53 12.22 17.34
N LEU A 61 7.54 11.08 16.67
CA LEU A 61 6.89 10.92 15.37
C LEU A 61 5.43 10.50 15.55
N PHE A 62 4.54 11.06 14.72
CA PHE A 62 3.15 10.63 14.65
C PHE A 62 2.98 9.60 13.54
N TYR A 63 2.39 8.47 13.89
CA TYR A 63 1.94 7.45 12.94
C TYR A 63 0.78 6.66 13.54
N ILE A 64 -0.03 6.08 12.66
CA ILE A 64 -1.11 5.18 13.04
C ILE A 64 -0.73 3.78 12.59
N SER A 65 -0.70 2.83 13.53
CA SER A 65 -0.47 1.43 13.21
C SER A 65 -1.80 0.70 13.06
N LEU A 66 -1.90 -0.09 12.00
CA LEU A 66 -3.00 -1.02 11.82
C LEU A 66 -2.64 -2.34 12.49
N GLY A 67 -3.49 -2.79 13.42
CA GLY A 67 -3.28 -4.06 14.10
C GLY A 67 -3.66 -5.26 13.23
N GLU A 68 -3.15 -6.42 13.57
CA GLU A 68 -3.45 -7.68 12.87
C GLU A 68 -4.95 -8.02 12.84
N SER A 69 -5.70 -7.56 13.83
CA SER A 69 -7.15 -7.83 13.95
C SER A 69 -8.00 -7.31 12.79
N ILE A 70 -7.47 -6.38 11.97
CA ILE A 70 -8.18 -5.88 10.79
C ILE A 70 -7.78 -6.58 9.50
N ILE A 71 -6.78 -7.46 9.52
CA ILE A 71 -6.38 -8.28 8.37
C ILE A 71 -7.56 -9.17 7.99
N ALA A 72 -7.93 -9.12 6.72
CA ALA A 72 -9.02 -9.94 6.20
C ALA A 72 -8.59 -11.41 6.13
N HIS A 73 -9.21 -12.25 6.94
CA HIS A 73 -9.04 -13.70 6.90
C HIS A 73 -10.01 -14.35 5.90
N LYS A 74 -9.70 -15.55 5.47
CA LYS A 74 -10.45 -16.28 4.44
C LYS A 74 -11.96 -16.33 4.73
N GLU A 75 -12.34 -16.66 5.94
CA GLU A 75 -13.75 -16.75 6.35
C GLU A 75 -14.47 -15.40 6.26
N GLN A 76 -13.73 -14.31 6.52
CA GLN A 76 -14.26 -12.95 6.38
C GLN A 76 -14.43 -12.58 4.91
N LEU A 77 -13.48 -12.96 4.05
CA LEU A 77 -13.55 -12.73 2.61
C LEU A 77 -14.69 -13.52 1.96
N GLU A 78 -14.97 -14.74 2.45
CA GLU A 78 -16.12 -15.56 2.00
C GLU A 78 -17.47 -14.92 2.32
N GLY A 79 -17.54 -14.16 3.42
CA GLY A 79 -18.73 -13.44 3.85
C GLY A 79 -18.95 -12.08 3.20
N LEU A 80 -18.09 -11.66 2.29
CA LEU A 80 -18.23 -10.40 1.54
C LEU A 80 -19.16 -10.56 0.34
N ASN A 81 -19.65 -9.44 -0.16
CA ASN A 81 -20.28 -9.39 -1.48
C ASN A 81 -19.20 -9.33 -2.57
N ALA A 82 -19.58 -9.64 -3.80
CA ALA A 82 -18.64 -9.49 -4.93
C ALA A 82 -18.25 -8.03 -5.16
N LEU A 83 -19.19 -7.11 -4.92
CA LEU A 83 -18.99 -5.67 -4.98
C LEU A 83 -18.97 -5.11 -3.56
N GLU A 84 -17.80 -4.66 -3.10
CA GLU A 84 -17.60 -3.97 -1.84
C GLU A 84 -16.98 -2.60 -2.08
N ASP A 85 -17.47 -1.60 -1.39
CA ASP A 85 -16.83 -0.28 -1.35
C ASP A 85 -15.46 -0.38 -0.69
N ILE A 86 -14.44 0.14 -1.34
CA ILE A 86 -13.06 0.16 -0.84
C ILE A 86 -12.48 1.56 -0.82
N ILE A 87 -11.52 1.77 0.05
CA ILE A 87 -10.64 2.93 0.05
C ILE A 87 -9.19 2.48 -0.14
N MET A 88 -8.43 3.31 -0.82
CA MET A 88 -6.98 3.18 -0.98
C MET A 88 -6.32 4.47 -0.50
N ILE A 89 -5.24 4.33 0.26
CA ILE A 89 -4.53 5.46 0.87
C ILE A 89 -3.10 5.44 0.34
N GLY A 90 -2.68 6.50 -0.36
CA GLY A 90 -1.34 6.48 -0.96
C GLY A 90 -0.92 7.79 -1.62
N TYR A 91 0.09 7.71 -2.47
CA TYR A 91 0.78 8.84 -3.06
C TYR A 91 0.81 8.73 -4.60
N PRO A 92 -0.36 8.79 -5.29
CA PRO A 92 -0.44 8.64 -6.75
C PRO A 92 0.43 9.69 -7.44
N ASN A 93 1.32 9.27 -8.34
CA ASN A 93 2.30 10.13 -9.00
C ASN A 93 3.14 10.98 -8.05
N GLY A 94 3.34 10.52 -6.81
CA GLY A 94 4.03 11.29 -5.78
C GLY A 94 3.23 12.48 -5.23
N LEU A 95 1.93 12.56 -5.50
CA LEU A 95 1.06 13.62 -4.99
C LEU A 95 0.63 13.34 -3.55
N TRP A 96 0.71 14.36 -2.72
CA TRP A 96 0.19 14.38 -1.34
C TRP A 96 -0.14 15.81 -0.93
N ASP A 97 -0.84 15.99 0.16
CA ASP A 97 -0.97 17.30 0.80
C ASP A 97 0.36 17.65 1.47
N ALA A 98 1.19 18.40 0.77
CA ALA A 98 2.53 18.76 1.24
C ALA A 98 2.49 19.71 2.44
N GLU A 99 1.44 20.49 2.64
CA GLU A 99 1.29 21.38 3.79
C GLU A 99 1.06 20.56 5.07
N ASN A 100 0.09 19.68 5.05
CA ASN A 100 -0.33 18.91 6.23
C ASN A 100 0.37 17.55 6.35
N ASN A 101 1.16 17.15 5.34
CA ASN A 101 1.82 15.84 5.23
C ASN A 101 0.80 14.69 5.25
N LEU A 102 -0.25 14.79 4.44
CA LEU A 102 -1.30 13.79 4.36
C LEU A 102 -1.31 13.08 3.00
N PRO A 103 -1.56 11.76 2.99
CA PRO A 103 -1.75 11.00 1.76
C PRO A 103 -3.05 11.35 1.06
N ILE A 104 -3.18 10.93 -0.19
CA ILE A 104 -4.43 11.00 -0.95
C ILE A 104 -5.27 9.76 -0.64
N ILE A 105 -6.53 9.96 -0.29
CA ILE A 105 -7.50 8.90 -0.10
C ILE A 105 -8.35 8.80 -1.37
N ARG A 106 -8.49 7.60 -1.89
CA ARG A 106 -9.31 7.30 -3.07
C ARG A 106 -10.36 6.26 -2.72
N LYS A 107 -11.52 6.35 -3.36
CA LYS A 107 -12.60 5.38 -3.26
C LYS A 107 -12.71 4.58 -4.56
N GLY A 108 -13.02 3.30 -4.44
CA GLY A 108 -13.28 2.38 -5.52
C GLY A 108 -14.17 1.24 -5.05
N ILE A 109 -14.21 0.17 -5.84
CA ILE A 109 -14.94 -1.06 -5.54
C ILE A 109 -14.08 -2.29 -5.84
N THR A 110 -14.41 -3.42 -5.23
CA THR A 110 -13.86 -4.70 -5.68
C THR A 110 -14.41 -5.05 -7.07
N ALA A 111 -13.56 -5.49 -7.99
CA ALA A 111 -13.95 -5.82 -9.36
C ALA A 111 -14.15 -7.34 -9.57
N VAL A 112 -13.62 -8.14 -8.66
CA VAL A 112 -13.82 -9.59 -8.56
C VAL A 112 -14.10 -9.92 -7.10
N HIS A 113 -14.89 -10.96 -6.85
CA HIS A 113 -15.20 -11.34 -5.46
C HIS A 113 -13.93 -11.66 -4.69
N PRO A 114 -13.64 -10.96 -3.55
CA PRO A 114 -12.35 -11.03 -2.87
C PRO A 114 -11.97 -12.41 -2.31
N LYS A 115 -12.94 -13.32 -2.16
CA LYS A 115 -12.65 -14.70 -1.69
C LYS A 115 -11.81 -15.51 -2.68
N PHE A 116 -11.91 -15.21 -3.97
CA PHE A 116 -11.17 -15.95 -5.00
C PHE A 116 -9.76 -15.40 -5.17
N ASP A 117 -8.85 -16.28 -5.55
CA ASP A 117 -7.52 -15.94 -6.01
C ASP A 117 -7.57 -15.61 -7.50
N TYR A 118 -7.17 -14.41 -7.86
CA TYR A 118 -7.28 -13.96 -9.24
C TYR A 118 -6.20 -14.61 -10.10
N ASN A 119 -6.65 -15.40 -11.10
CA ASN A 119 -5.75 -16.16 -11.99
C ASN A 119 -4.77 -17.07 -11.23
N GLY A 120 -5.20 -17.62 -10.09
CA GLY A 120 -4.37 -18.50 -9.26
C GLY A 120 -3.34 -17.79 -8.38
N LYS A 121 -3.34 -16.46 -8.34
CA LYS A 121 -2.53 -15.65 -7.44
C LYS A 121 -3.37 -15.13 -6.28
N THR A 122 -2.76 -15.01 -5.12
CA THR A 122 -3.42 -14.44 -3.92
C THR A 122 -3.65 -12.92 -4.06
N ASP A 123 -4.30 -12.54 -5.16
CA ASP A 123 -4.56 -11.17 -5.54
C ASP A 123 -6.04 -10.82 -5.49
N ILE A 124 -6.31 -9.55 -5.22
CA ILE A 124 -7.62 -8.92 -5.33
C ILE A 124 -7.58 -7.95 -6.51
N VAL A 125 -8.62 -8.00 -7.33
CA VAL A 125 -8.81 -7.04 -8.43
C VAL A 125 -9.84 -5.99 -8.01
N MET A 126 -9.52 -4.75 -8.29
CA MET A 126 -10.31 -3.60 -7.89
C MET A 126 -10.52 -2.65 -9.06
N ASP A 127 -11.71 -2.05 -9.13
CA ASP A 127 -11.97 -0.88 -9.97
C ASP A 127 -11.67 0.36 -9.14
N ILE A 128 -10.47 0.85 -9.32
CA ILE A 128 -9.94 2.03 -8.63
C ILE A 128 -8.82 2.63 -9.46
N ALA A 129 -8.81 3.93 -9.58
CA ALA A 129 -7.78 4.61 -10.35
C ALA A 129 -6.39 4.37 -9.72
N SER A 130 -5.63 3.46 -10.31
CA SER A 130 -4.28 3.06 -9.89
C SER A 130 -3.26 3.73 -10.80
N PHE A 131 -2.56 4.75 -10.30
CA PHE A 131 -1.51 5.45 -11.04
C PHE A 131 -0.12 5.02 -10.55
N PRO A 132 0.93 5.22 -11.35
CA PRO A 132 2.31 5.07 -10.90
C PRO A 132 2.54 5.78 -9.56
N GLY A 133 3.32 5.18 -8.67
CA GLY A 133 3.53 5.69 -7.30
C GLY A 133 2.42 5.32 -6.30
N SER A 134 1.33 4.69 -6.74
CA SER A 134 0.33 4.13 -5.82
C SER A 134 0.71 2.76 -5.28
N SER A 135 1.75 2.10 -5.81
CA SER A 135 2.24 0.82 -5.29
C SER A 135 2.66 0.96 -3.81
N GLY A 136 2.34 -0.06 -3.00
CA GLY A 136 2.50 -0.01 -1.55
C GLY A 136 1.31 0.59 -0.80
N SER A 137 0.29 1.11 -1.49
CA SER A 137 -0.90 1.66 -0.86
C SER A 137 -1.76 0.59 -0.19
N PRO A 138 -2.12 0.73 1.09
CA PRO A 138 -3.09 -0.12 1.74
C PRO A 138 -4.48 0.08 1.12
N VAL A 139 -5.17 -1.04 0.93
CA VAL A 139 -6.55 -1.11 0.44
C VAL A 139 -7.42 -1.69 1.52
N CYS A 140 -8.47 -0.97 1.89
CA CYS A 140 -9.37 -1.36 2.96
C CYS A 140 -10.84 -1.27 2.53
N ILE A 141 -11.67 -2.16 3.04
CA ILE A 141 -13.09 -1.88 3.18
C ILE A 141 -13.26 -0.94 4.38
N TYR A 142 -13.93 0.18 4.17
CA TYR A 142 -14.30 1.09 5.23
C TYR A 142 -15.74 1.53 5.06
N ASN A 143 -16.61 1.06 5.93
CA ASN A 143 -18.01 1.46 5.97
C ASN A 143 -18.29 2.14 7.32
N GLN A 144 -19.06 3.20 7.29
CA GLN A 144 -19.46 3.95 8.46
C GLN A 144 -20.98 4.11 8.49
N GLY A 145 -21.57 3.76 9.62
CA GLY A 145 -23.01 3.85 9.85
C GLY A 145 -23.76 2.58 9.48
N SER A 146 -23.65 2.08 8.25
CA SER A 146 -24.27 0.82 7.82
C SER A 146 -23.54 0.21 6.61
N TYR A 147 -23.71 -1.09 6.41
CA TYR A 147 -23.24 -1.82 5.23
C TYR A 147 -24.12 -3.05 4.95
N SER A 148 -24.11 -3.49 3.69
CA SER A 148 -24.80 -4.70 3.29
C SER A 148 -23.99 -5.96 3.67
N LYS A 149 -24.68 -7.00 4.16
CA LYS A 149 -24.10 -8.31 4.39
C LYS A 149 -25.06 -9.35 3.78
N GLY A 150 -24.73 -9.84 2.60
CA GLY A 150 -25.68 -10.61 1.78
C GLY A 150 -26.89 -9.73 1.43
N ASN A 151 -28.08 -10.19 1.80
CA ASN A 151 -29.35 -9.48 1.57
C ASN A 151 -29.77 -8.58 2.76
N ASP A 152 -29.00 -8.55 3.85
CA ASP A 152 -29.32 -7.82 5.07
C ASP A 152 -28.53 -6.51 5.16
N ILE A 153 -29.04 -5.58 5.98
CA ILE A 153 -28.37 -4.34 6.34
C ILE A 153 -27.85 -4.48 7.77
N THR A 154 -26.55 -4.30 7.94
CA THR A 154 -25.91 -4.26 9.26
C THR A 154 -25.64 -2.80 9.63
N ILE A 155 -26.09 -2.38 10.82
CA ILE A 155 -25.77 -1.06 11.38
C ILE A 155 -24.46 -1.17 12.15
N GLY A 156 -23.50 -0.31 11.83
CA GLY A 156 -22.18 -0.28 12.46
C GLY A 156 -21.09 0.24 11.53
N THR A 157 -19.86 0.23 12.07
CA THR A 157 -18.65 0.55 11.30
C THR A 157 -17.88 -0.73 11.02
N ARG A 158 -17.45 -0.91 9.77
CA ARG A 158 -16.59 -2.02 9.36
C ARG A 158 -15.29 -1.46 8.80
N LEU A 159 -14.16 -1.89 9.36
CA LEU A 159 -12.83 -1.68 8.82
C LEU A 159 -12.18 -3.03 8.60
N MET A 160 -11.78 -3.33 7.37
CA MET A 160 -11.12 -4.58 7.01
C MET A 160 -9.99 -4.27 6.03
N PHE A 161 -8.79 -4.68 6.37
CA PHE A 161 -7.63 -4.50 5.50
C PHE A 161 -7.58 -5.64 4.49
N LEU A 162 -7.81 -5.32 3.22
CA LEU A 162 -7.88 -6.30 2.14
C LEU A 162 -6.52 -6.66 1.58
N GLY A 163 -5.63 -5.68 1.40
CA GLY A 163 -4.34 -5.93 0.77
C GLY A 163 -3.52 -4.69 0.48
N ILE A 164 -2.38 -4.91 -0.17
CA ILE A 164 -1.44 -3.88 -0.62
C ILE A 164 -1.45 -3.82 -2.15
N LEU A 165 -1.73 -2.64 -2.70
CA LEU A 165 -1.66 -2.41 -4.14
C LEU A 165 -0.21 -2.56 -4.63
N TYR A 166 0.01 -3.30 -5.72
CA TYR A 166 1.33 -3.45 -6.33
C TYR A 166 1.35 -3.10 -7.82
N ALA A 167 0.24 -3.27 -8.54
CA ALA A 167 0.18 -3.03 -9.98
C ALA A 167 -1.20 -2.56 -10.45
N GLY A 168 -1.23 -2.03 -11.66
CA GLY A 168 -2.45 -1.78 -12.42
C GLY A 168 -2.21 -2.08 -13.89
N PRO A 169 -3.16 -2.72 -14.59
CA PRO A 169 -3.02 -3.00 -16.01
C PRO A 169 -3.02 -1.71 -16.82
N GLN A 170 -2.17 -1.69 -17.83
CA GLN A 170 -2.06 -0.60 -18.78
C GLN A 170 -2.45 -1.08 -20.16
N GLN A 171 -3.12 -0.23 -20.93
CA GLN A 171 -3.38 -0.45 -22.32
C GLN A 171 -2.50 0.48 -23.16
N THR A 172 -1.80 -0.10 -24.11
CA THR A 172 -1.06 0.68 -25.10
C THR A 172 -2.04 1.25 -26.10
N VAL A 173 -2.12 2.58 -26.18
CA VAL A 173 -2.92 3.28 -27.17
C VAL A 173 -1.97 3.82 -28.23
N ILE A 174 -2.19 3.39 -29.47
CA ILE A 174 -1.49 3.94 -30.63
C ILE A 174 -2.32 5.14 -31.11
N GLY A 175 -1.76 6.33 -30.95
CA GLY A 175 -2.39 7.54 -31.49
C GLY A 175 -2.27 7.54 -33.02
N GLU A 176 -3.38 7.72 -33.75
CA GLU A 176 -3.32 8.04 -35.17
C GLU A 176 -2.84 9.48 -35.34
N ILE A 177 -1.63 9.64 -35.85
CA ILE A 177 -1.28 10.92 -36.48
C ILE A 177 -1.86 10.85 -37.91
N ALA A 178 -2.87 11.66 -38.19
CA ALA A 178 -3.35 11.83 -39.55
C ALA A 178 -2.24 12.44 -40.39
N THR A 179 -1.48 11.61 -41.08
CA THR A 179 -0.38 12.03 -41.98
C THR A 179 -0.88 12.13 -43.38
N LYS A 180 -0.59 13.27 -44.02
CA LYS A 180 -0.57 13.40 -45.45
C LYS A 180 0.56 12.52 -45.97
N VAL A 181 0.26 11.56 -46.85
CA VAL A 181 1.20 10.59 -47.36
C VAL A 181 2.37 11.31 -48.05
N VAL A 182 3.57 11.13 -47.52
CA VAL A 182 4.83 11.45 -48.18
C VAL A 182 5.57 10.12 -48.42
N PRO A 183 5.94 9.77 -49.65
CA PRO A 183 6.31 8.39 -50.02
C PRO A 183 7.65 7.86 -49.48
N THR A 184 8.40 8.54 -48.64
CA THR A 184 9.81 8.18 -48.41
C THR A 184 10.32 8.31 -46.94
N SER A 185 9.47 8.32 -45.91
CA SER A 185 10.02 8.37 -44.56
C SER A 185 9.25 7.48 -43.56
N VAL A 186 10.02 6.74 -42.73
CA VAL A 186 9.49 6.06 -41.54
C VAL A 186 9.19 7.15 -40.53
N ILE A 187 7.90 7.36 -40.20
CA ILE A 187 7.48 8.36 -39.23
C ILE A 187 7.35 7.66 -37.90
N PRO A 188 7.98 8.16 -36.79
CA PRO A 188 7.78 7.63 -35.48
C PRO A 188 6.31 7.85 -35.04
N VAL A 189 5.63 6.77 -34.66
CA VAL A 189 4.25 6.81 -34.14
C VAL A 189 4.34 7.04 -32.63
N PRO A 190 3.68 8.05 -32.04
CA PRO A 190 3.63 8.20 -30.59
C PRO A 190 2.81 7.06 -30.00
N VAL A 191 3.41 6.35 -29.05
CA VAL A 191 2.77 5.30 -28.26
C VAL A 191 2.51 5.85 -26.86
N SER A 192 1.28 5.76 -26.39
CA SER A 192 0.90 6.16 -25.04
C SER A 192 0.30 4.99 -24.29
N ASN A 193 0.72 4.79 -23.05
CA ASN A 193 0.12 3.82 -22.15
C ASN A 193 -0.97 4.52 -21.33
N VAL A 194 -2.19 3.99 -21.40
CA VAL A 194 -3.33 4.50 -20.65
C VAL A 194 -3.70 3.49 -19.57
N MET A 195 -3.89 3.97 -18.35
CA MET A 195 -4.33 3.14 -17.22
C MET A 195 -5.78 2.72 -17.42
N MET A 196 -6.08 1.45 -17.14
CA MET A 196 -7.42 0.87 -17.29
C MET A 196 -8.33 1.11 -16.08
N ASN A 197 -7.89 1.90 -15.09
CA ASN A 197 -8.56 2.10 -13.79
C ASN A 197 -8.75 0.82 -12.96
N LEU A 198 -8.05 -0.24 -13.30
CA LEU A 198 -8.00 -1.44 -12.49
C LEU A 198 -6.73 -1.43 -11.62
N GLY A 199 -6.82 -2.05 -10.45
CA GLY A 199 -5.70 -2.27 -9.54
C GLY A 199 -5.63 -3.72 -9.09
N TYR A 200 -4.42 -4.21 -8.91
CA TYR A 200 -4.12 -5.50 -8.30
C TYR A 200 -3.49 -5.29 -6.94
N ALA A 201 -4.03 -5.95 -5.92
CA ALA A 201 -3.48 -5.93 -4.57
C ALA A 201 -3.21 -7.34 -4.09
N VAL A 202 -2.03 -7.57 -3.52
CA VAL A 202 -1.74 -8.80 -2.78
C VAL A 202 -2.60 -8.83 -1.53
N LYS A 203 -3.29 -9.94 -1.26
CA LYS A 203 -4.16 -10.10 -0.09
C LYS A 203 -3.38 -9.86 1.20
N SER A 204 -4.01 -9.18 2.15
CA SER A 204 -3.39 -8.76 3.41
C SER A 204 -2.91 -9.92 4.28
N GLU A 205 -3.50 -11.11 4.17
CA GLU A 205 -3.07 -12.32 4.88
C GLU A 205 -1.61 -12.70 4.57
N ARG A 206 -1.10 -12.35 3.37
CA ARG A 206 0.29 -12.61 2.98
C ARG A 206 1.31 -11.81 3.81
N LEU A 207 0.87 -10.76 4.49
CA LEU A 207 1.71 -10.05 5.45
C LEU A 207 2.08 -10.91 6.68
N LEU A 208 1.27 -11.91 7.00
CA LEU A 208 1.53 -12.80 8.12
C LEU A 208 2.73 -13.71 7.88
N ASP A 209 3.10 -13.93 6.63
CA ASP A 209 4.27 -14.74 6.23
C ASP A 209 5.59 -14.10 6.67
N PHE A 210 5.62 -12.81 6.94
CA PHE A 210 6.79 -12.13 7.48
C PHE A 210 7.03 -12.40 8.97
N LYS A 211 6.03 -12.87 9.72
CA LYS A 211 6.14 -13.08 11.18
C LYS A 211 7.32 -13.95 11.60
N PRO A 212 7.50 -15.17 11.01
CA PRO A 212 8.62 -16.02 11.40
C PRO A 212 9.98 -15.38 11.07
N ILE A 213 10.07 -14.67 9.94
CA ILE A 213 11.30 -14.01 9.49
C ILE A 213 11.68 -12.87 10.44
N ILE A 214 10.71 -12.02 10.79
CA ILE A 214 10.93 -10.92 11.72
C ILE A 214 11.31 -11.46 13.09
N LYS A 215 10.65 -12.51 13.55
CA LYS A 215 10.95 -13.13 14.85
C LYS A 215 12.36 -13.69 14.90
N SER A 216 12.84 -14.38 13.86
CA SER A 216 14.22 -14.90 13.81
C SER A 216 15.26 -13.77 13.83
N LYS A 217 15.05 -12.71 13.03
CA LYS A 217 15.96 -11.55 13.02
C LYS A 217 16.02 -10.81 14.37
N LEU A 218 14.91 -10.74 15.09
CA LEU A 218 14.89 -10.14 16.43
C LEU A 218 15.68 -10.99 17.44
N ILE A 219 15.59 -12.30 17.37
CA ILE A 219 16.34 -13.23 18.24
C ILE A 219 17.83 -13.14 17.95
N GLU A 220 18.24 -13.14 16.68
CA GLU A 220 19.63 -12.99 16.27
C GLU A 220 20.25 -11.68 16.78
N ASN A 221 19.57 -10.56 16.61
CA ASN A 221 20.03 -9.25 17.09
C ASN A 221 20.15 -9.20 18.63
N THR A 222 19.21 -9.80 19.34
CA THR A 222 19.25 -9.85 20.81
C THR A 222 20.41 -10.73 21.31
N SER A 223 20.71 -11.83 20.61
CA SER A 223 21.84 -12.70 20.94
C SER A 223 23.19 -12.02 20.70
N VAL A 224 23.31 -11.23 19.63
CA VAL A 224 24.53 -10.46 19.34
C VAL A 224 24.74 -9.35 20.36
N GLU A 225 23.68 -8.61 20.78
CA GLU A 225 23.81 -7.60 21.83
C GLU A 225 24.16 -8.17 23.21
N GLN A 226 23.79 -9.44 23.49
CA GLN A 226 24.18 -10.12 24.74
C GLN A 226 25.62 -10.67 24.69
N LEU A 227 26.16 -10.97 23.51
CA LEU A 227 27.53 -11.44 23.33
C LEU A 227 28.55 -10.29 23.34
N LEU A 228 28.12 -9.05 23.15
CA LEU A 228 28.95 -7.85 23.13
C LEU A 228 28.95 -7.07 24.47
N LYS A 229 28.25 -7.58 25.50
CA LYS A 229 28.28 -7.11 26.89
C LYS A 229 29.13 -8.02 27.74
#